data_b5eac86e4dc8332381ad691eb8b7b3f6
#
_entry.id   b5eac86e4dc8332381ad691eb8b7b3f6
#
_cell.length_a   1.000
_cell.length_b   1.000
_cell.length_c   1.000
_cell.angle_alpha   90.00
_cell.angle_beta   90.00
_cell.angle_gamma   90.00
#
_symmetry.space_group_name_H-M   'P 1'
#
loop_
_entity.id
_entity.type
_entity.pdbx_description
1 polymer ?
#
loop_
_entity_poly.entity_id
_entity_poly.type
_entity_poly.pdbx_seq_one_letter_code
_entity_poly.pdbx_strand_id
1 'polypeptide(L)'
;IQFLQGVGPQRASLLEKELNIRSFKDLLYYFPYKYVDRSRIYTIAEIDGNMPYIQLRGQVLSFETQGEGAKRRLVGHFSDGTGVIDLVWFQGLKFVANRYKAHEDYVVFGKPTVFGQRVNIVHPDIDRADESVSTSLGLRPYYSTTERMKRHVLISNAIEKLMVNLFHTLQNETIEETLSPALVTAHHLMPLADALYAIHFPKNPELLRKAQYRLKFEELFYVQLNILRY
;
A
#
# COMPACT_ATOMS: atom_id res chain seq x y z
N ILE A 1 15.99 -12.76 -4.34
CA ILE A 1 15.12 -11.83 -3.57
C ILE A 1 15.66 -11.55 -2.17
N GLN A 2 16.34 -12.52 -1.50
CA GLN A 2 16.83 -12.37 -0.12
C GLN A 2 17.83 -11.22 0.10
N PHE A 3 18.53 -10.78 -0.95
CA PHE A 3 19.51 -9.69 -0.91
C PHE A 3 18.86 -8.29 -1.08
N LEU A 4 17.57 -8.23 -1.36
CA LEU A 4 16.84 -6.96 -1.40
C LEU A 4 16.76 -6.39 0.01
N GLN A 5 17.06 -5.08 0.14
CA GLN A 5 16.95 -4.39 1.41
C GLN A 5 15.55 -4.55 2.01
N GLY A 6 15.49 -5.00 3.26
CA GLY A 6 14.22 -5.24 3.97
C GLY A 6 13.65 -6.65 3.80
N VAL A 7 14.24 -7.54 3.00
CA VAL A 7 13.78 -8.93 2.83
C VAL A 7 14.44 -9.87 3.83
N GLY A 8 15.71 -10.16 3.66
CA GLY A 8 16.40 -11.16 4.46
C GLY A 8 15.89 -12.61 4.27
N PRO A 9 16.52 -13.63 4.89
CA PRO A 9 16.19 -15.05 4.63
C PRO A 9 14.77 -15.45 5.02
N GLN A 10 14.26 -14.94 6.15
CA GLN A 10 12.94 -15.32 6.66
C GLN A 10 11.81 -14.80 5.75
N ARG A 11 11.87 -13.53 5.35
CA ARG A 11 10.88 -12.94 4.44
C ARG A 11 11.00 -13.50 3.03
N ALA A 12 12.23 -13.81 2.56
CA ALA A 12 12.44 -14.47 1.27
C ALA A 12 11.73 -15.82 1.21
N SER A 13 11.91 -16.67 2.25
CA SER A 13 11.19 -17.94 2.34
C SER A 13 9.68 -17.78 2.39
N LEU A 14 9.18 -16.72 3.03
CA LEU A 14 7.75 -16.44 3.11
C LEU A 14 7.19 -15.96 1.76
N LEU A 15 7.89 -15.05 1.08
CA LEU A 15 7.53 -14.57 -0.26
C LEU A 15 7.51 -15.71 -1.28
N GLU A 16 8.49 -16.62 -1.22
CA GLU A 16 8.52 -17.79 -2.09
C GLU A 16 7.35 -18.74 -1.82
N LYS A 17 7.10 -19.10 -0.57
CA LYS A 17 6.08 -20.10 -0.21
C LYS A 17 4.64 -19.60 -0.42
N GLU A 18 4.40 -18.32 -0.13
CA GLU A 18 3.05 -17.76 -0.13
C GLU A 18 2.67 -17.08 -1.46
N LEU A 19 3.64 -16.53 -2.18
CA LEU A 19 3.42 -15.75 -3.40
C LEU A 19 4.24 -16.24 -4.61
N ASN A 20 5.06 -17.28 -4.45
CA ASN A 20 6.00 -17.78 -5.47
C ASN A 20 6.99 -16.71 -5.98
N ILE A 21 7.35 -15.74 -5.12
CA ILE A 21 8.29 -14.67 -5.44
C ILE A 21 9.70 -15.11 -5.02
N ARG A 22 10.59 -15.40 -6.00
CA ARG A 22 11.96 -15.89 -5.81
C ARG A 22 13.02 -14.91 -6.28
N SER A 23 12.67 -14.05 -7.24
CA SER A 23 13.57 -13.11 -7.91
C SER A 23 13.08 -11.67 -7.81
N PHE A 24 13.92 -10.72 -8.22
CA PHE A 24 13.54 -9.32 -8.39
C PHE A 24 12.46 -9.17 -9.47
N LYS A 25 12.57 -9.97 -10.55
CA LYS A 25 11.57 -9.99 -11.61
C LYS A 25 10.21 -10.43 -11.09
N ASP A 26 10.13 -11.50 -10.29
CA ASP A 26 8.86 -11.97 -9.75
C ASP A 26 8.21 -10.89 -8.88
N LEU A 27 9.01 -10.18 -8.06
CA LEU A 27 8.50 -9.09 -7.24
C LEU A 27 8.03 -7.91 -8.12
N LEU A 28 8.80 -7.54 -9.15
CA LEU A 28 8.46 -6.45 -10.08
C LEU A 28 7.14 -6.70 -10.83
N TYR A 29 6.83 -7.97 -11.11
CA TYR A 29 5.58 -8.38 -11.76
C TYR A 29 4.48 -8.79 -10.76
N TYR A 30 4.70 -8.59 -9.46
CA TYR A 30 3.66 -8.77 -8.46
C TYR A 30 2.81 -7.51 -8.33
N PHE A 31 1.81 -7.40 -9.19
CA PHE A 31 1.00 -6.18 -9.33
C PHE A 31 0.00 -5.98 -8.18
N PRO A 32 -0.30 -4.71 -7.84
CA PRO A 32 -1.38 -4.39 -6.91
C PRO A 32 -2.74 -4.87 -7.45
N TYR A 33 -3.60 -5.37 -6.56
CA TYR A 33 -4.95 -5.79 -6.94
C TYR A 33 -5.96 -4.63 -6.90
N LYS A 34 -5.66 -3.56 -6.18
CA LYS A 34 -6.45 -2.33 -6.13
C LYS A 34 -5.59 -1.12 -5.81
N TYR A 35 -6.16 0.05 -6.07
CA TYR A 35 -5.57 1.34 -5.70
C TYR A 35 -6.58 2.11 -4.87
N VAL A 36 -6.08 2.87 -3.90
CA VAL A 36 -6.88 3.75 -3.07
C VAL A 36 -6.37 5.16 -3.24
N ASP A 37 -7.29 6.06 -3.59
CA ASP A 37 -6.97 7.48 -3.72
C ASP A 37 -6.74 8.07 -2.32
N ARG A 38 -5.52 8.54 -2.08
CA ARG A 38 -5.08 9.24 -0.87
C ARG A 38 -4.66 10.68 -1.16
N SER A 39 -5.13 11.25 -2.27
CA SER A 39 -4.76 12.61 -2.68
C SER A 39 -5.33 13.70 -1.77
N ARG A 40 -6.43 13.41 -1.06
CA ARG A 40 -7.07 14.37 -0.16
C ARG A 40 -6.85 14.00 1.30
N ILE A 41 -6.35 14.96 2.07
CA ILE A 41 -6.36 14.95 3.52
C ILE A 41 -7.62 15.70 3.96
N TYR A 42 -8.44 15.02 4.76
CA TYR A 42 -9.64 15.59 5.36
C TYR A 42 -9.32 16.15 6.74
N THR A 43 -10.11 17.09 7.21
CA THR A 43 -10.11 17.51 8.62
C THR A 43 -11.15 16.69 9.40
N ILE A 44 -10.92 16.53 10.71
CA ILE A 44 -11.86 15.80 11.57
C ILE A 44 -13.23 16.49 11.61
N ALA A 45 -13.27 17.80 11.51
CA ALA A 45 -14.52 18.58 11.45
C ALA A 45 -15.37 18.30 10.20
N GLU A 46 -14.75 17.81 9.10
CA GLU A 46 -15.45 17.47 7.86
C GLU A 46 -16.01 16.05 7.87
N ILE A 47 -15.66 15.20 8.86
CA ILE A 47 -15.99 13.79 8.82
C ILE A 47 -17.44 13.56 9.25
N ASP A 48 -18.15 12.79 8.41
CA ASP A 48 -19.35 12.07 8.82
C ASP A 48 -19.11 10.55 8.82
N GLY A 49 -19.96 9.82 9.52
CA GLY A 49 -19.81 8.35 9.65
C GLY A 49 -20.13 7.55 8.38
N ASN A 50 -20.57 8.21 7.31
CA ASN A 50 -20.96 7.58 6.03
C ASN A 50 -19.89 7.74 4.96
N MET A 51 -18.80 8.45 5.26
CA MET A 51 -17.71 8.66 4.32
C MET A 51 -17.03 7.35 3.91
N PRO A 52 -16.47 7.27 2.69
CA PRO A 52 -15.59 6.19 2.28
C PRO A 52 -14.30 6.22 3.10
N TYR A 53 -13.30 5.46 2.68
CA TYR A 53 -11.95 5.56 3.27
C TYR A 53 -11.40 6.97 3.10
N ILE A 54 -10.91 7.55 4.19
CA ILE A 54 -10.37 8.91 4.26
C ILE A 54 -8.94 8.90 4.81
N GLN A 55 -8.23 9.99 4.55
CA GLN A 55 -6.91 10.25 5.11
C GLN A 55 -6.96 11.50 5.99
N LEU A 56 -6.36 11.40 7.17
CA LEU A 56 -6.24 12.47 8.15
C LEU A 56 -4.78 12.68 8.48
N ARG A 57 -4.42 13.91 8.86
CA ARG A 57 -3.11 14.22 9.41
C ARG A 57 -3.28 14.92 10.75
N GLY A 58 -2.57 14.46 11.77
CA GLY A 58 -2.65 15.02 13.11
C GLY A 58 -1.79 14.24 14.10
N GLN A 59 -2.13 14.36 15.39
CA GLN A 59 -1.38 13.74 16.49
C GLN A 59 -2.26 12.80 17.31
N VAL A 60 -1.65 11.72 17.80
CA VAL A 60 -2.27 10.91 18.85
C VAL A 60 -2.03 11.62 20.18
N LEU A 61 -3.09 12.04 20.84
CA LEU A 61 -3.02 12.73 22.13
C LEU A 61 -2.71 11.77 23.26
N SER A 62 -3.34 10.59 23.27
CA SER A 62 -3.16 9.57 24.29
C SER A 62 -3.62 8.21 23.80
N PHE A 63 -3.15 7.15 24.46
CA PHE A 63 -3.63 5.79 24.30
C PHE A 63 -4.26 5.31 25.60
N GLU A 64 -5.38 4.62 25.50
CA GLU A 64 -6.01 3.94 26.64
C GLU A 64 -6.41 2.51 26.26
N THR A 65 -6.38 1.62 27.25
CA THR A 65 -6.88 0.26 27.06
C THR A 65 -8.26 0.15 27.69
N GLN A 66 -9.26 -0.23 26.91
CA GLN A 66 -10.63 -0.39 27.32
C GLN A 66 -11.06 -1.86 27.29
N GLY A 67 -11.92 -2.26 28.24
CA GLY A 67 -12.47 -3.61 28.35
C GLY A 67 -11.48 -4.63 28.94
N GLU A 68 -12.00 -5.84 29.22
CA GLU A 68 -11.26 -6.93 29.83
C GLU A 68 -11.37 -8.22 29.00
N GLY A 69 -10.39 -9.10 29.16
CA GLY A 69 -10.36 -10.40 28.50
C GLY A 69 -10.44 -10.29 26.97
N ALA A 70 -11.36 -11.03 26.36
CA ALA A 70 -11.57 -11.06 24.90
C ALA A 70 -12.17 -9.75 24.33
N LYS A 71 -12.74 -8.89 25.17
CA LYS A 71 -13.31 -7.58 24.78
C LYS A 71 -12.30 -6.44 24.91
N ARG A 72 -11.05 -6.76 25.25
CA ARG A 72 -9.98 -5.76 25.41
C ARG A 72 -9.63 -5.12 24.07
N ARG A 73 -9.59 -3.78 24.04
CA ARG A 73 -9.22 -2.98 22.89
C ARG A 73 -8.29 -1.85 23.28
N LEU A 74 -7.45 -1.42 22.37
CA LEU A 74 -6.66 -0.19 22.50
C LEU A 74 -7.37 0.92 21.75
N VAL A 75 -7.48 2.07 22.38
CA VAL A 75 -8.07 3.29 21.80
C VAL A 75 -6.99 4.37 21.82
N GLY A 76 -6.72 4.97 20.67
CA GLY A 76 -5.89 6.16 20.52
C GLY A 76 -6.77 7.37 20.23
N HIS A 77 -6.69 8.40 21.04
CA HIS A 77 -7.39 9.67 20.80
C HIS A 77 -6.56 10.49 19.83
N PHE A 78 -7.09 10.71 18.62
CA PHE A 78 -6.40 11.39 17.53
C PHE A 78 -7.03 12.75 17.24
N SER A 79 -6.21 13.78 17.09
CA SER A 79 -6.63 15.15 16.82
C SER A 79 -5.80 15.79 15.72
N ASP A 80 -6.48 16.59 14.89
CA ASP A 80 -5.88 17.46 13.88
C ASP A 80 -6.02 18.95 14.26
N GLY A 81 -6.50 19.24 15.49
CA GLY A 81 -6.82 20.59 15.97
C GLY A 81 -8.24 21.06 15.65
N THR A 82 -8.97 20.41 14.73
CA THR A 82 -10.37 20.74 14.39
C THR A 82 -11.37 19.87 15.16
N GLY A 83 -10.91 18.73 15.68
CA GLY A 83 -11.72 17.78 16.44
C GLY A 83 -10.88 16.64 17.02
N VAL A 84 -11.57 15.67 17.60
CA VAL A 84 -10.97 14.43 18.12
C VAL A 84 -11.78 13.23 17.65
N ILE A 85 -11.09 12.19 17.18
CA ILE A 85 -11.68 10.88 16.85
C ILE A 85 -10.94 9.76 17.56
N ASP A 86 -11.57 8.60 17.65
CA ASP A 86 -10.99 7.41 18.27
C ASP A 86 -10.43 6.48 17.21
N LEU A 87 -9.16 6.12 17.35
CA LEU A 87 -8.51 5.05 16.58
C LEU A 87 -8.57 3.77 17.40
N VAL A 88 -9.20 2.70 16.89
CA VAL A 88 -9.53 1.52 17.70
C VAL A 88 -8.86 0.27 17.16
N TRP A 89 -8.18 -0.49 18.04
CA TRP A 89 -7.59 -1.78 17.71
C TRP A 89 -8.10 -2.87 18.65
N PHE A 90 -8.53 -3.98 18.06
CA PHE A 90 -8.94 -5.19 18.80
C PHE A 90 -7.85 -6.26 18.81
N GLN A 91 -6.85 -6.14 17.95
CA GLN A 91 -5.75 -7.09 17.80
C GLN A 91 -4.41 -6.37 17.75
N GLY A 92 -3.34 -7.07 18.15
CA GLY A 92 -1.98 -6.50 18.10
C GLY A 92 -1.73 -5.35 19.08
N LEU A 93 -2.49 -5.25 20.17
CA LEU A 93 -2.51 -4.09 21.08
C LEU A 93 -1.12 -3.70 21.58
N LYS A 94 -0.31 -4.69 22.00
CA LYS A 94 1.08 -4.46 22.45
C LYS A 94 1.96 -3.91 21.32
N PHE A 95 1.78 -4.41 20.11
CA PHE A 95 2.54 -3.94 18.95
C PHE A 95 2.21 -2.48 18.62
N VAL A 96 0.92 -2.14 18.62
CA VAL A 96 0.45 -0.76 18.35
C VAL A 96 0.96 0.19 19.43
N ALA A 97 0.80 -0.15 20.72
CA ALA A 97 1.24 0.66 21.85
C ALA A 97 2.77 0.90 21.88
N ASN A 98 3.56 -0.07 21.40
CA ASN A 98 5.01 0.07 21.33
C ASN A 98 5.48 0.86 20.10
N ARG A 99 4.70 0.83 19.00
CA ARG A 99 5.09 1.42 17.71
C ARG A 99 4.73 2.89 17.62
N TYR A 100 3.57 3.30 18.15
CA TYR A 100 3.06 4.66 18.03
C TYR A 100 3.13 5.34 19.39
N LYS A 101 3.56 6.60 19.38
CA LYS A 101 3.72 7.41 20.59
C LYS A 101 2.72 8.57 20.60
N ALA A 102 2.32 8.98 21.78
CA ALA A 102 1.54 10.20 21.95
C ALA A 102 2.38 11.44 21.58
N HIS A 103 1.72 12.45 21.08
CA HIS A 103 2.28 13.75 20.68
C HIS A 103 3.28 13.71 19.52
N GLU A 104 3.26 12.64 18.73
CA GLU A 104 3.94 12.56 17.43
C GLU A 104 2.94 12.75 16.29
N ASP A 105 3.42 13.32 15.16
CA ASP A 105 2.60 13.55 13.96
C ASP A 105 2.45 12.29 13.13
N TYR A 106 1.21 11.97 12.81
CA TYR A 106 0.85 10.79 12.00
C TYR A 106 -0.08 11.16 10.85
N VAL A 107 0.00 10.36 9.81
CA VAL A 107 -1.02 10.26 8.76
C VAL A 107 -1.82 8.98 9.02
N VAL A 108 -3.12 9.12 9.18
CA VAL A 108 -4.06 8.04 9.48
C VAL A 108 -4.96 7.83 8.27
N PHE A 109 -5.08 6.58 7.83
CA PHE A 109 -5.99 6.22 6.76
C PHE A 109 -6.93 5.11 7.22
N GLY A 110 -8.23 5.28 6.98
CA GLY A 110 -9.23 4.29 7.33
C GLY A 110 -10.65 4.71 6.98
N LYS A 111 -11.59 3.82 7.22
CA LYS A 111 -13.01 4.11 7.04
C LYS A 111 -13.59 4.63 8.36
N PRO A 112 -14.12 5.86 8.38
CA PRO A 112 -14.81 6.37 9.56
C PRO A 112 -16.10 5.59 9.80
N THR A 113 -16.40 5.34 11.05
CA THR A 113 -17.66 4.72 11.51
C THR A 113 -18.13 5.46 12.75
N VAL A 114 -19.44 5.50 12.95
CA VAL A 114 -20.05 6.10 14.14
C VAL A 114 -20.34 5.02 15.15
N PHE A 115 -19.84 5.17 16.37
CA PHE A 115 -20.17 4.33 17.50
C PHE A 115 -20.62 5.21 18.67
N GLY A 116 -21.92 5.15 18.99
CA GLY A 116 -22.54 6.08 19.91
C GLY A 116 -22.57 7.49 19.32
N GLN A 117 -21.97 8.44 20.02
CA GLN A 117 -21.87 9.84 19.58
C GLN A 117 -20.48 10.22 19.02
N ARG A 118 -19.57 9.24 18.87
CA ARG A 118 -18.21 9.48 18.42
C ARG A 118 -17.91 8.83 17.08
N VAL A 119 -17.15 9.53 16.29
CA VAL A 119 -16.56 8.96 15.08
C VAL A 119 -15.30 8.20 15.48
N ASN A 120 -15.15 7.00 14.94
CA ASN A 120 -13.95 6.20 15.14
C ASN A 120 -13.47 5.58 13.82
N ILE A 121 -12.20 5.17 13.79
CA ILE A 121 -11.61 4.40 12.72
C ILE A 121 -11.05 3.11 13.32
N VAL A 122 -11.58 1.97 12.86
CA VAL A 122 -11.19 0.65 13.35
C VAL A 122 -10.02 0.12 12.52
N HIS A 123 -8.96 -0.33 13.19
CA HIS A 123 -7.74 -0.84 12.56
C HIS A 123 -7.20 0.07 11.45
N PRO A 124 -6.96 1.37 11.73
CA PRO A 124 -6.44 2.28 10.73
C PRO A 124 -5.04 1.90 10.28
N ASP A 125 -4.70 2.22 9.04
CA ASP A 125 -3.30 2.33 8.61
C ASP A 125 -2.74 3.62 9.18
N ILE A 126 -1.60 3.54 9.87
CA ILE A 126 -0.91 4.71 10.43
C ILE A 126 0.53 4.72 9.94
N ASP A 127 0.94 5.84 9.38
CA ASP A 127 2.32 6.13 9.00
C ASP A 127 2.78 7.39 9.74
N ARG A 128 4.07 7.49 10.09
CA ARG A 128 4.63 8.75 10.61
C ARG A 128 4.56 9.83 9.55
N ALA A 129 4.27 11.06 9.94
CA ALA A 129 4.10 12.14 8.98
C ALA A 129 5.38 12.46 8.18
N ASP A 130 6.56 12.24 8.78
CA ASP A 130 7.87 12.39 8.14
C ASP A 130 8.20 11.25 7.14
N GLU A 131 7.75 10.03 7.43
CA GLU A 131 7.90 8.88 6.52
C GLU A 131 6.88 8.89 5.37
N SER A 132 5.73 9.54 5.55
CA SER A 132 4.61 9.54 4.61
C SER A 132 4.74 10.51 3.43
N VAL A 133 5.67 11.46 3.51
CA VAL A 133 5.76 12.59 2.56
C VAL A 133 6.12 12.17 1.14
N SER A 134 6.76 11.03 0.96
CA SER A 134 7.19 10.58 -0.38
C SER A 134 6.18 9.71 -1.14
N THR A 135 5.19 9.12 -0.44
CA THR A 135 4.26 8.15 -1.04
C THR A 135 2.78 8.51 -0.88
N SER A 136 2.44 9.56 -0.15
CA SER A 136 1.10 9.73 0.39
C SER A 136 0.13 10.61 -0.40
N LEU A 137 0.56 11.28 -1.45
CA LEU A 137 -0.34 12.06 -2.30
C LEU A 137 -0.55 11.35 -3.64
N GLY A 138 -1.68 10.63 -3.76
CA GLY A 138 -2.04 9.97 -5.00
C GLY A 138 -2.70 8.61 -4.78
N LEU A 139 -2.68 7.80 -5.84
CA LEU A 139 -3.21 6.45 -5.83
C LEU A 139 -2.21 5.50 -5.14
N ARG A 140 -2.54 5.05 -3.94
CA ARG A 140 -1.71 4.08 -3.22
C ARG A 140 -2.04 2.65 -3.64
N PRO A 141 -1.03 1.84 -4.00
CA PRO A 141 -1.22 0.45 -4.38
C PRO A 141 -1.51 -0.43 -3.15
N TYR A 142 -2.40 -1.41 -3.32
CA TYR A 142 -2.66 -2.47 -2.34
C TYR A 142 -2.28 -3.82 -2.92
N TYR A 143 -1.41 -4.53 -2.23
CA TYR A 143 -0.92 -5.86 -2.60
C TYR A 143 -1.65 -6.95 -1.82
N SER A 144 -1.97 -8.05 -2.49
CA SER A 144 -2.53 -9.23 -1.83
C SER A 144 -1.55 -9.82 -0.82
N THR A 145 -2.06 -10.28 0.30
CA THR A 145 -1.25 -10.92 1.34
C THR A 145 -2.03 -12.05 1.98
N THR A 146 -1.35 -13.12 2.36
CA THR A 146 -1.98 -14.24 3.06
C THR A 146 -2.04 -14.00 4.57
N GLU A 147 -2.87 -14.75 5.28
CA GLU A 147 -2.94 -14.67 6.75
C GLU A 147 -1.59 -15.00 7.41
N ARG A 148 -0.81 -15.89 6.81
CA ARG A 148 0.53 -16.22 7.28
C ARG A 148 1.49 -15.05 7.16
N MET A 149 1.44 -14.33 6.03
CA MET A 149 2.24 -13.13 5.82
C MET A 149 1.87 -12.04 6.83
N LYS A 150 0.59 -11.83 7.11
CA LYS A 150 0.10 -10.86 8.09
C LYS A 150 0.64 -11.15 9.50
N ARG A 151 0.68 -12.42 9.93
CA ARG A 151 1.27 -12.82 11.23
C ARG A 151 2.75 -12.47 11.34
N HIS A 152 3.47 -12.42 10.24
CA HIS A 152 4.88 -12.02 10.16
C HIS A 152 5.08 -10.54 9.77
N VAL A 153 4.01 -9.73 9.87
CA VAL A 153 4.05 -8.29 9.57
C VAL A 153 4.48 -8.00 8.12
N LEU A 154 4.27 -8.96 7.22
CA LEU A 154 4.49 -8.79 5.79
C LEU A 154 3.14 -8.46 5.11
N ILE A 155 2.61 -7.29 5.42
CA ILE A 155 1.36 -6.74 4.90
C ILE A 155 1.60 -5.87 3.65
N SER A 156 0.54 -5.37 3.03
CA SER A 156 0.62 -4.55 1.80
C SER A 156 1.63 -3.40 1.89
N ASN A 157 1.65 -2.65 3.01
CA ASN A 157 2.64 -1.57 3.21
C ASN A 157 4.09 -2.07 3.23
N ALA A 158 4.31 -3.28 3.75
CA ALA A 158 5.66 -3.86 3.75
C ALA A 158 6.08 -4.23 2.32
N ILE A 159 5.16 -4.78 1.50
CA ILE A 159 5.43 -5.08 0.08
C ILE A 159 5.68 -3.77 -0.68
N GLU A 160 4.91 -2.72 -0.44
CA GLU A 160 5.12 -1.39 -1.04
C GLU A 160 6.55 -0.86 -0.74
N LYS A 161 7.01 -0.97 0.52
CA LYS A 161 8.39 -0.60 0.91
C LYS A 161 9.44 -1.47 0.19
N LEU A 162 9.18 -2.76 0.03
CA LEU A 162 10.08 -3.64 -0.75
C LEU A 162 10.11 -3.22 -2.22
N MET A 163 8.99 -2.78 -2.78
CA MET A 163 8.93 -2.26 -4.15
C MET A 163 9.75 -0.98 -4.32
N VAL A 164 9.67 -0.04 -3.35
CA VAL A 164 10.53 1.15 -3.34
C VAL A 164 12.01 0.75 -3.35
N ASN A 165 12.40 -0.17 -2.46
CA ASN A 165 13.79 -0.65 -2.39
C ASN A 165 14.23 -1.37 -3.68
N LEU A 166 13.30 -2.10 -4.33
CA LEU A 166 13.57 -2.74 -5.61
C LEU A 166 13.87 -1.71 -6.69
N PHE A 167 13.04 -0.68 -6.85
CA PHE A 167 13.28 0.37 -7.84
C PHE A 167 14.54 1.18 -7.55
N HIS A 168 14.89 1.41 -6.29
CA HIS A 168 16.21 1.97 -5.94
C HIS A 168 17.36 1.07 -6.36
N THR A 169 17.23 -0.24 -6.20
CA THR A 169 18.25 -1.19 -6.64
C THR A 169 18.37 -1.22 -8.17
N LEU A 170 17.24 -1.09 -8.87
CA LEU A 170 17.17 -1.12 -10.34
C LEU A 170 17.44 0.24 -11.02
N GLN A 171 17.71 1.32 -10.27
CA GLN A 171 17.83 2.67 -10.85
C GLN A 171 18.94 2.80 -11.92
N ASN A 172 19.97 1.96 -11.87
CA ASN A 172 21.07 1.92 -12.83
C ASN A 172 20.97 0.74 -13.82
N GLU A 173 19.90 -0.04 -13.73
CA GLU A 173 19.65 -1.18 -14.60
C GLU A 173 18.69 -0.82 -15.72
N THR A 174 18.91 -1.35 -16.90
CA THR A 174 18.00 -1.15 -18.03
C THR A 174 16.97 -2.26 -18.05
N ILE A 175 15.70 -1.90 -17.95
CA ILE A 175 14.59 -2.83 -18.20
C ILE A 175 14.38 -2.86 -19.72
N GLU A 176 14.77 -3.96 -20.34
CA GLU A 176 14.65 -4.12 -21.79
C GLU A 176 13.20 -4.17 -22.24
N GLU A 177 12.90 -3.49 -23.37
CA GLU A 177 11.57 -3.52 -23.98
C GLU A 177 11.33 -4.89 -24.63
N THR A 178 10.18 -5.46 -24.35
CA THR A 178 9.81 -6.82 -24.80
C THR A 178 9.04 -6.83 -26.11
N LEU A 179 8.41 -5.71 -26.48
CA LEU A 179 7.68 -5.56 -27.75
C LEU A 179 8.55 -4.85 -28.80
N SER A 180 8.31 -5.13 -30.07
CA SER A 180 9.02 -4.42 -31.12
C SER A 180 8.67 -2.94 -31.13
N PRO A 181 9.61 -2.05 -31.52
CA PRO A 181 9.34 -0.59 -31.61
C PRO A 181 8.14 -0.26 -32.50
N ALA A 182 7.90 -1.05 -33.55
CA ALA A 182 6.76 -0.89 -34.44
C ALA A 182 5.43 -1.10 -33.71
N LEU A 183 5.32 -2.11 -32.86
CA LEU A 183 4.11 -2.37 -32.06
C LEU A 183 3.89 -1.27 -31.02
N VAL A 184 4.96 -0.86 -30.31
CA VAL A 184 4.89 0.19 -29.31
C VAL A 184 4.36 1.49 -29.94
N THR A 185 4.88 1.86 -31.11
CA THR A 185 4.47 3.07 -31.83
C THR A 185 3.05 2.94 -32.39
N ALA A 186 2.72 1.83 -33.07
CA ALA A 186 1.41 1.64 -33.71
C ALA A 186 0.25 1.65 -32.73
N HIS A 187 0.47 1.16 -31.52
CA HIS A 187 -0.55 1.08 -30.48
C HIS A 187 -0.42 2.16 -29.39
N HIS A 188 0.47 3.15 -29.58
CA HIS A 188 0.72 4.22 -28.63
C HIS A 188 0.97 3.72 -27.20
N LEU A 189 1.75 2.64 -27.09
CA LEU A 189 2.01 1.99 -25.81
C LEU A 189 3.06 2.77 -25.01
N MET A 190 2.87 2.79 -23.70
CA MET A 190 3.88 3.28 -22.76
C MET A 190 5.10 2.34 -22.80
N PRO A 191 6.36 2.85 -22.72
CA PRO A 191 7.53 1.98 -22.55
C PRO A 191 7.39 1.04 -21.35
N LEU A 192 7.94 -0.17 -21.45
CA LEU A 192 7.78 -1.18 -20.41
C LEU A 192 8.29 -0.72 -19.04
N ALA A 193 9.46 -0.09 -18.99
CA ALA A 193 10.03 0.43 -17.75
C ALA A 193 9.12 1.45 -17.06
N ASP A 194 8.55 2.38 -17.85
CA ASP A 194 7.62 3.40 -17.34
C ASP A 194 6.30 2.76 -16.87
N ALA A 195 5.81 1.76 -17.59
CA ALA A 195 4.59 1.04 -17.21
C ALA A 195 4.77 0.26 -15.92
N LEU A 196 5.91 -0.43 -15.75
CA LEU A 196 6.24 -1.15 -14.52
C LEU A 196 6.41 -0.19 -13.33
N TYR A 197 6.99 0.98 -13.55
CA TYR A 197 7.04 1.99 -12.49
C TYR A 197 5.64 2.53 -12.16
N ALA A 198 4.87 2.94 -13.16
CA ALA A 198 3.56 3.57 -12.97
C ALA A 198 2.50 2.63 -12.41
N ILE A 199 2.60 1.30 -12.61
CA ILE A 199 1.68 0.33 -12.00
C ILE A 199 1.91 0.22 -10.48
N HIS A 200 3.13 0.42 -10.00
CA HIS A 200 3.47 0.38 -8.58
C HIS A 200 3.36 1.75 -7.89
N PHE A 201 3.66 2.83 -8.62
CA PHE A 201 3.68 4.21 -8.10
C PHE A 201 2.94 5.17 -9.04
N PRO A 202 1.62 5.00 -9.20
CA PRO A 202 0.84 5.83 -10.12
C PRO A 202 0.70 7.25 -9.59
N LYS A 203 1.18 8.23 -10.35
CA LYS A 203 1.05 9.66 -9.99
C LYS A 203 -0.39 10.16 -10.15
N ASN A 204 -1.16 9.56 -11.06
CA ASN A 204 -2.54 9.92 -11.32
C ASN A 204 -3.29 8.75 -12.00
N PRO A 205 -4.64 8.79 -12.06
CA PRO A 205 -5.45 7.74 -12.69
C PRO A 205 -5.17 7.53 -14.18
N GLU A 206 -4.77 8.56 -14.90
CA GLU A 206 -4.48 8.46 -16.34
C GLU A 206 -3.21 7.64 -16.60
N LEU A 207 -2.12 7.93 -15.88
CA LEU A 207 -0.88 7.16 -15.98
C LEU A 207 -1.09 5.70 -15.56
N LEU A 208 -1.87 5.47 -14.52
CA LEU A 208 -2.24 4.11 -14.10
C LEU A 208 -2.97 3.37 -15.22
N ARG A 209 -3.93 3.99 -15.87
CA ARG A 209 -4.66 3.38 -16.99
C ARG A 209 -3.75 3.06 -18.16
N LYS A 210 -2.83 3.95 -18.53
CA LYS A 210 -1.83 3.72 -19.60
C LYS A 210 -0.91 2.55 -19.24
N ALA A 211 -0.43 2.47 -18.01
CA ALA A 211 0.38 1.36 -17.54
C ALA A 211 -0.38 0.02 -17.57
N GLN A 212 -1.61 0.00 -17.07
CA GLN A 212 -2.47 -1.18 -17.13
C GLN A 212 -2.76 -1.63 -18.57
N TYR A 213 -3.00 -0.68 -19.48
CA TYR A 213 -3.21 -0.98 -20.90
C TYR A 213 -1.97 -1.62 -21.51
N ARG A 214 -0.77 -1.04 -21.26
CA ARG A 214 0.50 -1.56 -21.75
C ARG A 214 0.75 -3.01 -21.30
N LEU A 215 0.59 -3.27 -19.99
CA LEU A 215 0.88 -4.59 -19.42
C LEU A 215 -0.14 -5.65 -19.86
N LYS A 216 -1.43 -5.30 -19.93
CA LYS A 216 -2.48 -6.17 -20.48
C LYS A 216 -2.28 -6.46 -21.96
N PHE A 217 -1.90 -5.45 -22.75
CA PHE A 217 -1.63 -5.63 -24.18
C PHE A 217 -0.52 -6.66 -24.38
N GLU A 218 0.59 -6.52 -23.65
CA GLU A 218 1.71 -7.46 -23.74
C GLU A 218 1.31 -8.89 -23.38
N GLU A 219 0.62 -9.06 -22.27
CA GLU A 219 0.16 -10.38 -21.81
C GLU A 219 -0.72 -11.04 -22.87
N LEU A 220 -1.74 -10.32 -23.37
CA LEU A 220 -2.65 -10.84 -24.39
C LEU A 220 -1.94 -11.10 -25.73
N PHE A 221 -0.99 -10.23 -26.10
CA PHE A 221 -0.22 -10.39 -27.32
C PHE A 221 0.60 -11.68 -27.30
N TYR A 222 1.30 -11.98 -26.20
CA TYR A 222 2.06 -13.21 -26.09
C TYR A 222 1.19 -14.45 -25.95
N VAL A 223 0.05 -14.37 -25.28
CA VAL A 223 -0.94 -15.45 -25.26
C VAL A 223 -1.42 -15.76 -26.69
N GLN A 224 -1.77 -14.74 -27.45
CA GLN A 224 -2.22 -14.89 -28.84
C GLN A 224 -1.13 -15.47 -29.76
N LEU A 225 0.10 -15.00 -29.63
CA LEU A 225 1.24 -15.57 -30.37
C LEU A 225 1.45 -17.04 -30.06
N ASN A 226 1.34 -17.43 -28.81
CA ASN A 226 1.48 -18.83 -28.41
C ASN A 226 0.37 -19.70 -29.03
N ILE A 227 -0.87 -19.22 -29.10
CA ILE A 227 -1.99 -19.93 -29.74
C ILE A 227 -1.75 -20.07 -31.23
N LEU A 228 -1.22 -19.05 -31.92
CA LEU A 228 -0.98 -19.06 -33.35
C LEU A 228 0.21 -19.94 -33.76
N ARG A 229 1.05 -20.35 -32.82
CA ARG A 229 2.22 -21.26 -33.08
C ARG A 229 1.84 -22.72 -33.06
N TYR A 230 0.65 -23.08 -32.64
CA TYR A 230 0.07 -24.42 -32.67
C TYR A 230 -0.95 -24.58 -33.82
#